data_fc24830aafa83757bd77015194421048
#
_entry.id   fc24830aafa83757bd77015194421048
#
_cell.length_a   1.000
_cell.length_b   1.000
_cell.length_c   1.000
_cell.angle_alpha   90.00
_cell.angle_beta   90.00
_cell.angle_gamma   90.00
#
_symmetry.space_group_name_H-M   'P 1'
#
loop_
_entity.id
_entity.type
_entity.pdbx_description
1 polymer ?
#
loop_
_entity_poly.entity_id
_entity_poly.type
_entity_poly.pdbx_seq_one_letter_code
_entity_poly.pdbx_strand_id
1 'polypeptide(L)'
;MSPQFPFTNVPDAIEEIRAGRMIVVVDDEDRENEGDLTLAAEKVTPEAINFMAKHGRGLICLAMTEERLEHLNIGPMTAENTSQYGTAFCEAIDARQGITTGISAHDRARTIQVAIDPGTKPTDLARPGHMFPLRARKGGVLVRAGQTEASVDLARLAGMIPAGVICEIMKDDGSMARVPDLIEFCREHNMKMLTVAELIRYRMAHERYVNRVGEAMIDTRFGEFRLIAYTSEVDGGESHVALIRGDIDHSDRPVLVRMHAHCLMGDVFGATGCECHATLEGSLRRISQEGLGALIYLHQTSQGFSIEKVGDRTALSFHGGRTLPSLYDNSKQIQREIGIGAQILSDLNLRRIRLLTNRPKKVAALEGFGIEIVEQVPVELRELKSRP
;
A
#
# COMPACT_ATOMS: atom_id res chain seq x y z
N MET A 1 -4.11 23.33 -0.50
CA MET A 1 -5.40 23.72 -1.11
C MET A 1 -6.39 22.60 -0.79
N SER A 2 -7.59 22.94 -0.32
CA SER A 2 -8.66 21.92 -0.14
C SER A 2 -9.03 21.33 -1.51
N PRO A 3 -9.24 20.01 -1.62
CA PRO A 3 -9.65 19.42 -2.90
C PRO A 3 -10.98 20.02 -3.37
N GLN A 4 -11.11 20.16 -4.71
CA GLN A 4 -12.33 20.67 -5.31
C GLN A 4 -13.38 19.56 -5.38
N PHE A 5 -14.62 19.83 -4.89
CA PHE A 5 -15.73 18.87 -4.95
C PHE A 5 -15.89 18.26 -6.37
N PRO A 6 -16.08 16.92 -6.49
CA PRO A 6 -16.40 15.96 -5.44
C PRO A 6 -15.18 15.35 -4.71
N PHE A 7 -13.94 15.65 -5.11
CA PHE A 7 -12.77 15.12 -4.41
C PHE A 7 -12.70 15.63 -2.97
N THR A 8 -12.27 14.75 -2.07
CA THR A 8 -12.15 15.04 -0.63
C THR A 8 -10.80 14.57 -0.09
N ASN A 9 -10.39 15.14 1.05
CA ASN A 9 -9.26 14.64 1.83
C ASN A 9 -9.68 13.45 2.72
N VAL A 10 -8.70 12.73 3.26
CA VAL A 10 -8.98 11.53 4.08
C VAL A 10 -9.70 11.85 5.39
N PRO A 11 -9.36 12.90 6.17
CA PRO A 11 -10.12 13.28 7.36
C PRO A 11 -11.62 13.47 7.07
N ASP A 12 -11.95 14.21 6.02
CA ASP A 12 -13.34 14.44 5.65
C ASP A 12 -14.05 13.16 5.17
N ALA A 13 -13.33 12.27 4.45
CA ALA A 13 -13.85 10.96 4.06
C ALA A 13 -14.14 10.08 5.29
N ILE A 14 -13.26 10.09 6.29
CA ILE A 14 -13.46 9.39 7.57
C ILE A 14 -14.74 9.88 8.27
N GLU A 15 -14.99 11.19 8.28
CA GLU A 15 -16.21 11.75 8.89
C GLU A 15 -17.48 11.32 8.12
N GLU A 16 -17.44 11.24 6.78
CA GLU A 16 -18.57 10.71 5.99
C GLU A 16 -18.85 9.25 6.39
N ILE A 17 -17.82 8.41 6.40
CA ILE A 17 -17.93 6.99 6.77
C ILE A 17 -18.46 6.83 8.21
N ARG A 18 -17.93 7.62 9.17
CA ARG A 18 -18.38 7.62 10.57
C ARG A 18 -19.83 8.01 10.71
N ALA A 19 -20.29 8.96 9.92
CA ALA A 19 -21.68 9.41 9.89
C ALA A 19 -22.62 8.43 9.15
N GLY A 20 -22.12 7.33 8.58
CA GLY A 20 -22.91 6.36 7.82
C GLY A 20 -23.28 6.84 6.43
N ARG A 21 -22.55 7.80 5.87
CA ARG A 21 -22.72 8.25 4.50
C ARG A 21 -21.76 7.53 3.57
N MET A 22 -22.26 7.13 2.40
CA MET A 22 -21.43 6.52 1.37
C MET A 22 -20.52 7.57 0.72
N ILE A 23 -19.35 7.11 0.33
CA ILE A 23 -18.44 7.85 -0.55
C ILE A 23 -18.10 6.99 -1.77
N VAL A 24 -17.56 7.61 -2.81
CA VAL A 24 -16.98 6.89 -3.93
C VAL A 24 -15.48 6.77 -3.69
N VAL A 25 -14.94 5.56 -3.75
CA VAL A 25 -13.50 5.30 -3.67
C VAL A 25 -13.00 4.88 -5.04
N VAL A 26 -12.00 5.59 -5.56
CA VAL A 26 -11.43 5.37 -6.91
C VAL A 26 -10.02 4.87 -6.79
N ASP A 27 -9.70 3.81 -7.53
CA ASP A 27 -8.33 3.32 -7.64
C ASP A 27 -7.57 3.99 -8.80
N ASP A 28 -6.36 3.51 -9.04
CA ASP A 28 -5.43 4.07 -10.02
C ASP A 28 -5.83 3.72 -11.46
N GLU A 29 -5.59 4.65 -12.42
CA GLU A 29 -5.84 4.43 -13.85
C GLU A 29 -5.09 3.21 -14.41
N ASP A 30 -3.92 2.90 -13.85
CA ASP A 30 -3.10 1.75 -14.25
C ASP A 30 -3.53 0.43 -13.59
N ARG A 31 -4.57 0.43 -12.73
CA ARG A 31 -5.09 -0.76 -12.07
C ARG A 31 -6.45 -1.18 -12.70
N GLU A 32 -7.55 -1.04 -12.00
CA GLU A 32 -8.90 -1.30 -12.52
C GLU A 32 -9.50 -0.04 -13.14
N ASN A 33 -9.06 1.13 -12.67
CA ASN A 33 -9.57 2.45 -13.05
C ASN A 33 -11.08 2.53 -12.84
N GLU A 34 -11.56 2.07 -11.69
CA GLU A 34 -12.97 1.97 -11.34
C GLU A 34 -13.27 2.74 -10.06
N GLY A 35 -14.54 3.05 -9.87
CA GLY A 35 -15.03 3.67 -8.64
C GLY A 35 -16.08 2.80 -7.98
N ASP A 36 -15.93 2.59 -6.67
CA ASP A 36 -16.86 1.83 -5.85
C ASP A 36 -17.59 2.73 -4.87
N LEU A 37 -18.92 2.55 -4.79
CA LEU A 37 -19.68 2.98 -3.63
C LEU A 37 -19.14 2.26 -2.40
N THR A 38 -18.74 3.00 -1.38
CA THR A 38 -18.09 2.48 -0.18
C THR A 38 -18.81 2.96 1.08
N LEU A 39 -19.11 2.02 1.98
CA LEU A 39 -19.75 2.26 3.27
C LEU A 39 -19.13 1.37 4.33
N ALA A 40 -18.97 1.87 5.58
CA ALA A 40 -18.64 0.99 6.69
C ALA A 40 -19.75 -0.04 6.92
N ALA A 41 -19.38 -1.33 7.04
CA ALA A 41 -20.36 -2.40 7.18
C ALA A 41 -21.23 -2.26 8.43
N GLU A 42 -20.71 -1.64 9.49
CA GLU A 42 -21.45 -1.32 10.74
C GLU A 42 -22.62 -0.34 10.51
N LYS A 43 -22.56 0.44 9.44
CA LYS A 43 -23.60 1.42 9.06
C LYS A 43 -24.54 0.92 7.96
N VAL A 44 -24.46 -0.37 7.62
CA VAL A 44 -25.29 -0.92 6.54
C VAL A 44 -26.77 -0.90 6.92
N THR A 45 -27.60 -0.48 5.96
CA THR A 45 -29.06 -0.54 6.03
C THR A 45 -29.63 -1.14 4.74
N PRO A 46 -30.90 -1.61 4.76
CA PRO A 46 -31.55 -2.06 3.53
C PRO A 46 -31.58 -0.97 2.42
N GLU A 47 -31.76 0.29 2.82
CA GLU A 47 -31.79 1.44 1.91
C GLU A 47 -30.43 1.63 1.25
N ALA A 48 -29.32 1.46 2.03
CA ALA A 48 -27.96 1.54 1.51
C ALA A 48 -27.69 0.44 0.47
N ILE A 49 -28.06 -0.80 0.77
CA ILE A 49 -27.95 -1.92 -0.18
C ILE A 49 -28.80 -1.69 -1.42
N ASN A 50 -30.03 -1.19 -1.25
CA ASN A 50 -30.91 -0.87 -2.37
C ASN A 50 -30.34 0.25 -3.25
N PHE A 51 -29.70 1.26 -2.63
CA PHE A 51 -29.02 2.32 -3.36
C PHE A 51 -27.86 1.76 -4.19
N MET A 52 -27.00 0.91 -3.60
CA MET A 52 -25.91 0.26 -4.30
C MET A 52 -26.41 -0.59 -5.48
N ALA A 53 -27.45 -1.40 -5.26
CA ALA A 53 -28.03 -2.24 -6.30
C ALA A 53 -28.65 -1.42 -7.46
N LYS A 54 -29.31 -0.30 -7.15
CA LYS A 54 -30.01 0.55 -8.12
C LYS A 54 -29.07 1.46 -8.90
N HIS A 55 -28.14 2.09 -8.21
CA HIS A 55 -27.31 3.16 -8.75
C HIS A 55 -25.86 2.73 -9.01
N GLY A 56 -25.30 1.83 -8.20
CA GLY A 56 -23.99 1.21 -8.46
C GLY A 56 -24.07 0.18 -9.57
N ARG A 57 -25.03 -0.77 -9.45
CA ARG A 57 -25.29 -1.87 -10.41
C ARG A 57 -24.19 -2.94 -10.46
N GLY A 58 -23.10 -2.76 -9.70
CA GLY A 58 -22.01 -3.70 -9.56
C GLY A 58 -22.34 -4.85 -8.61
N LEU A 59 -21.36 -5.65 -8.30
CA LEU A 59 -21.47 -6.74 -7.33
C LEU A 59 -21.30 -6.19 -5.91
N ILE A 60 -22.37 -6.27 -5.10
CA ILE A 60 -22.29 -5.84 -3.70
C ILE A 60 -21.46 -6.85 -2.92
N CYS A 61 -20.30 -6.44 -2.43
CA CYS A 61 -19.35 -7.26 -1.70
C CYS A 61 -19.15 -6.77 -0.26
N LEU A 62 -18.77 -7.69 0.64
CA LEU A 62 -18.42 -7.42 2.03
C LEU A 62 -16.93 -7.65 2.24
N ALA A 63 -16.14 -6.56 2.27
CA ALA A 63 -14.73 -6.63 2.59
C ALA A 63 -14.53 -6.81 4.10
N MET A 64 -13.76 -7.82 4.51
CA MET A 64 -13.43 -8.13 5.91
C MET A 64 -11.96 -8.46 6.07
N THR A 65 -11.47 -8.36 7.30
CA THR A 65 -10.12 -8.80 7.65
C THR A 65 -9.99 -10.34 7.59
N GLU A 66 -8.76 -10.81 7.42
CA GLU A 66 -8.47 -12.24 7.40
C GLU A 66 -8.87 -12.91 8.71
N GLU A 67 -8.58 -12.28 9.85
CA GLU A 67 -8.93 -12.78 11.18
C GLU A 67 -10.44 -12.96 11.36
N ARG A 68 -11.24 -12.04 10.78
CA ARG A 68 -12.71 -12.17 10.85
C ARG A 68 -13.21 -13.33 10.00
N LEU A 69 -12.68 -13.49 8.79
CA LEU A 69 -13.02 -14.60 7.90
C LEU A 69 -12.65 -15.95 8.50
N GLU A 70 -11.47 -16.06 9.10
CA GLU A 70 -11.02 -17.27 9.81
C GLU A 70 -11.93 -17.59 11.01
N HIS A 71 -12.27 -16.59 11.83
CA HIS A 71 -13.21 -16.76 12.97
C HIS A 71 -14.56 -17.34 12.51
N LEU A 72 -15.06 -16.89 11.36
CA LEU A 72 -16.32 -17.36 10.77
C LEU A 72 -16.15 -18.63 9.95
N ASN A 73 -14.93 -19.16 9.81
CA ASN A 73 -14.59 -20.30 8.96
C ASN A 73 -15.06 -20.12 7.51
N ILE A 74 -14.85 -18.89 6.96
CA ILE A 74 -15.16 -18.56 5.56
C ILE A 74 -13.88 -18.70 4.75
N GLY A 75 -13.84 -19.76 3.92
CA GLY A 75 -12.71 -20.07 3.06
C GLY A 75 -12.70 -19.29 1.75
N PRO A 76 -11.59 -19.37 0.98
CA PRO A 76 -11.54 -18.79 -0.36
C PRO A 76 -12.55 -19.50 -1.28
N MET A 77 -13.10 -18.74 -2.23
CA MET A 77 -14.07 -19.26 -3.21
C MET A 77 -13.44 -20.31 -4.16
N THR A 78 -12.15 -20.25 -4.36
CA THR A 78 -11.38 -21.18 -5.21
C THR A 78 -10.06 -21.54 -4.54
N ALA A 79 -9.57 -22.75 -4.78
CA ALA A 79 -8.27 -23.20 -4.28
C ALA A 79 -7.10 -22.45 -4.95
N GLU A 80 -7.26 -22.05 -6.20
CA GLU A 80 -6.28 -21.28 -6.97
C GLU A 80 -6.95 -20.03 -7.55
N ASN A 81 -6.44 -18.87 -7.15
CA ASN A 81 -6.94 -17.58 -7.65
C ASN A 81 -6.14 -17.16 -8.90
N THR A 82 -6.78 -17.26 -10.06
CA THR A 82 -6.21 -16.87 -11.36
C THR A 82 -6.71 -15.51 -11.86
N SER A 83 -7.41 -14.72 -11.00
CA SER A 83 -7.91 -13.41 -11.39
C SER A 83 -6.78 -12.41 -11.64
N GLN A 84 -6.93 -11.56 -12.64
CA GLN A 84 -5.90 -10.61 -13.10
C GLN A 84 -5.38 -9.70 -11.97
N TYR A 85 -6.26 -9.23 -11.10
CA TYR A 85 -5.92 -8.33 -10.00
C TYR A 85 -5.85 -9.02 -8.63
N GLY A 86 -6.01 -10.35 -8.60
CA GLY A 86 -5.88 -11.15 -7.37
C GLY A 86 -6.94 -10.82 -6.31
N THR A 87 -8.14 -10.36 -6.70
CA THR A 87 -9.24 -10.10 -5.77
C THR A 87 -9.63 -11.37 -5.04
N ALA A 88 -9.54 -11.34 -3.72
CA ALA A 88 -9.64 -12.53 -2.88
C ALA A 88 -11.11 -12.81 -2.49
N PHE A 89 -11.89 -13.28 -3.45
CA PHE A 89 -13.25 -13.75 -3.21
C PHE A 89 -13.25 -14.94 -2.26
N CYS A 90 -14.19 -14.92 -1.32
CA CYS A 90 -14.45 -15.99 -0.38
C CYS A 90 -15.81 -16.64 -0.65
N GLU A 91 -16.09 -17.75 0.04
CA GLU A 91 -17.38 -18.45 -0.07
C GLU A 91 -18.54 -17.50 0.19
N ALA A 92 -19.51 -17.46 -0.72
CA ALA A 92 -20.71 -16.65 -0.58
C ALA A 92 -21.55 -17.11 0.63
N ILE A 93 -22.10 -16.17 1.36
CA ILE A 93 -22.79 -16.40 2.63
C ILE A 93 -24.18 -15.78 2.66
N ASP A 94 -25.03 -16.34 3.51
CA ASP A 94 -26.28 -15.75 3.97
C ASP A 94 -26.41 -15.89 5.49
N ALA A 95 -27.12 -15.00 6.16
CA ALA A 95 -27.50 -15.22 7.55
C ALA A 95 -28.44 -16.43 7.62
N ARG A 96 -28.27 -17.31 8.62
CA ARG A 96 -29.13 -18.46 8.79
C ARG A 96 -30.53 -18.10 9.30
N GLN A 97 -30.66 -16.95 9.95
CA GLN A 97 -31.90 -16.50 10.54
C GLN A 97 -32.16 -15.02 10.26
N GLY A 98 -33.44 -14.66 10.18
CA GLY A 98 -33.87 -13.29 9.96
C GLY A 98 -33.77 -12.83 8.51
N ILE A 99 -33.77 -13.75 7.58
CA ILE A 99 -33.84 -13.52 6.12
C ILE A 99 -34.96 -14.33 5.49
N THR A 100 -35.30 -14.03 4.25
CA THR A 100 -36.21 -14.81 3.40
C THR A 100 -35.43 -15.72 2.43
N THR A 101 -35.14 -15.25 1.22
CA THR A 101 -34.36 -15.99 0.21
C THR A 101 -32.90 -15.58 0.13
N GLY A 102 -32.49 -14.53 0.85
CA GLY A 102 -31.12 -14.05 0.91
C GLY A 102 -30.80 -12.87 -0.04
N ILE A 103 -31.51 -12.73 -1.18
CA ILE A 103 -31.15 -11.75 -2.23
C ILE A 103 -31.71 -10.34 -2.02
N SER A 104 -32.79 -10.16 -1.22
CA SER A 104 -33.40 -8.85 -1.03
C SER A 104 -32.40 -7.88 -0.36
N ALA A 105 -32.62 -6.58 -0.52
CA ALA A 105 -31.79 -5.57 0.17
C ALA A 105 -31.83 -5.76 1.71
N HIS A 106 -32.96 -6.15 2.23
CA HIS A 106 -33.16 -6.49 3.64
C HIS A 106 -32.32 -7.69 4.07
N ASP A 107 -32.37 -8.78 3.30
CA ASP A 107 -31.68 -10.02 3.61
C ASP A 107 -30.16 -9.84 3.55
N ARG A 108 -29.68 -9.11 2.51
CA ARG A 108 -28.24 -8.80 2.37
C ARG A 108 -27.74 -7.90 3.49
N ALA A 109 -28.49 -6.86 3.85
CA ALA A 109 -28.15 -6.00 4.98
C ALA A 109 -28.09 -6.81 6.28
N ARG A 110 -29.07 -7.70 6.52
CA ARG A 110 -29.09 -8.60 7.66
C ARG A 110 -27.88 -9.55 7.68
N THR A 111 -27.54 -10.13 6.54
CA THR A 111 -26.37 -11.01 6.40
C THR A 111 -25.07 -10.27 6.75
N ILE A 112 -24.90 -9.04 6.27
CA ILE A 112 -23.75 -8.20 6.60
C ILE A 112 -23.68 -7.93 8.09
N GLN A 113 -24.78 -7.52 8.73
CA GLN A 113 -24.85 -7.26 10.17
C GLN A 113 -24.45 -8.49 10.99
N VAL A 114 -24.97 -9.67 10.62
CA VAL A 114 -24.59 -10.94 11.26
C VAL A 114 -23.11 -11.23 11.03
N ALA A 115 -22.61 -11.08 9.81
CA ALA A 115 -21.22 -11.41 9.48
C ALA A 115 -20.19 -10.55 10.24
N ILE A 116 -20.50 -9.29 10.56
CA ILE A 116 -19.59 -8.40 11.30
C ILE A 116 -19.74 -8.45 12.81
N ASP A 117 -20.84 -8.94 13.34
CA ASP A 117 -21.11 -9.01 14.79
C ASP A 117 -20.07 -9.91 15.48
N PRO A 118 -19.28 -9.40 16.43
CA PRO A 118 -18.25 -10.18 17.13
C PRO A 118 -18.76 -11.47 17.78
N GLY A 119 -20.04 -11.52 18.19
CA GLY A 119 -20.67 -12.68 18.81
C GLY A 119 -21.09 -13.78 17.84
N THR A 120 -21.06 -13.53 16.53
CA THR A 120 -21.51 -14.49 15.51
C THR A 120 -20.57 -15.67 15.41
N LYS A 121 -21.16 -16.85 15.37
CA LYS A 121 -20.47 -18.15 15.17
C LYS A 121 -20.58 -18.60 13.71
N PRO A 122 -19.67 -19.48 13.24
CA PRO A 122 -19.75 -20.05 11.89
C PRO A 122 -21.11 -20.69 11.55
N THR A 123 -21.80 -21.26 12.56
CA THR A 123 -23.12 -21.89 12.43
C THR A 123 -24.27 -20.92 12.21
N ASP A 124 -24.08 -19.61 12.45
CA ASP A 124 -25.08 -18.58 12.25
C ASP A 124 -25.16 -18.11 10.79
N LEU A 125 -24.24 -18.62 9.96
CA LEU A 125 -24.18 -18.37 8.52
C LEU A 125 -24.50 -19.63 7.73
N ALA A 126 -25.18 -19.46 6.60
CA ALA A 126 -25.41 -20.48 5.58
C ALA A 126 -24.46 -20.28 4.40
N ARG A 127 -24.10 -21.36 3.71
CA ARG A 127 -23.27 -21.40 2.50
C ARG A 127 -23.86 -22.41 1.51
N PRO A 128 -23.91 -22.10 0.20
CA PRO A 128 -23.62 -20.79 -0.41
C PRO A 128 -24.71 -19.76 -0.06
N GLY A 129 -24.48 -18.50 -0.39
CA GLY A 129 -25.41 -17.40 -0.14
C GLY A 129 -25.35 -16.29 -1.20
N HIS A 130 -25.90 -15.12 -0.88
CA HIS A 130 -26.05 -13.99 -1.79
C HIS A 130 -25.18 -12.77 -1.43
N MET A 131 -24.38 -12.86 -0.33
CA MET A 131 -23.34 -11.89 -0.03
C MET A 131 -21.97 -12.49 -0.31
N PHE A 132 -21.11 -11.72 -0.95
CA PHE A 132 -19.79 -12.12 -1.40
C PHE A 132 -18.72 -11.49 -0.50
N PRO A 133 -18.16 -12.24 0.47
CA PRO A 133 -17.07 -11.76 1.27
C PRO A 133 -15.79 -11.62 0.43
N LEU A 134 -15.03 -10.54 0.68
CA LEU A 134 -13.70 -10.31 0.15
C LEU A 134 -12.71 -10.25 1.29
N ARG A 135 -11.58 -10.96 1.15
CA ARG A 135 -10.50 -10.91 2.13
C ARG A 135 -9.59 -9.73 1.83
N ALA A 136 -9.62 -8.72 2.70
CA ALA A 136 -8.65 -7.64 2.67
C ALA A 136 -7.26 -8.15 3.09
N ARG A 137 -6.21 -7.67 2.43
CA ARG A 137 -4.83 -7.99 2.81
C ARG A 137 -4.47 -7.33 4.14
N LYS A 138 -3.77 -8.05 5.00
CA LYS A 138 -3.17 -7.48 6.20
C LYS A 138 -2.23 -6.33 5.79
N GLY A 139 -2.32 -5.18 6.48
CA GLY A 139 -1.65 -3.94 6.05
C GLY A 139 -2.50 -3.04 5.13
N GLY A 140 -3.65 -3.53 4.63
CA GLY A 140 -4.63 -2.72 3.89
C GLY A 140 -4.08 -2.13 2.60
N VAL A 141 -4.44 -0.87 2.30
CA VAL A 141 -4.03 -0.19 1.05
C VAL A 141 -2.50 -0.04 0.92
N LEU A 142 -1.75 -0.16 2.00
CA LEU A 142 -0.28 -0.11 1.96
C LEU A 142 0.31 -1.38 1.34
N VAL A 143 -0.42 -2.50 1.38
CA VAL A 143 -0.02 -3.78 0.77
C VAL A 143 -0.67 -3.98 -0.60
N ARG A 144 -1.98 -3.70 -0.71
CA ARG A 144 -2.73 -3.81 -1.96
C ARG A 144 -3.60 -2.56 -2.15
N ALA A 145 -3.27 -1.77 -3.18
CA ALA A 145 -3.93 -0.48 -3.46
C ALA A 145 -5.30 -0.67 -4.14
N GLY A 146 -6.22 -1.39 -3.50
CA GLY A 146 -7.56 -1.68 -4.03
C GLY A 146 -8.69 -1.19 -3.14
N GLN A 147 -9.91 -1.10 -3.71
CA GLN A 147 -11.12 -0.65 -3.03
C GLN A 147 -11.49 -1.57 -1.84
N THR A 148 -11.22 -2.88 -1.95
CA THR A 148 -11.39 -3.86 -0.86
C THR A 148 -10.65 -3.41 0.40
N GLU A 149 -9.34 -3.17 0.26
CA GLU A 149 -8.49 -2.72 1.36
C GLU A 149 -8.87 -1.33 1.83
N ALA A 150 -9.17 -0.42 0.90
CA ALA A 150 -9.56 0.95 1.22
C ALA A 150 -10.82 1.02 2.09
N SER A 151 -11.83 0.18 1.82
CA SER A 151 -13.08 0.15 2.58
C SER A 151 -12.86 -0.32 4.03
N VAL A 152 -12.02 -1.33 4.24
CA VAL A 152 -11.66 -1.84 5.56
C VAL A 152 -10.83 -0.81 6.33
N ASP A 153 -9.86 -0.18 5.66
CA ASP A 153 -9.03 0.87 6.26
C ASP A 153 -9.85 2.09 6.69
N LEU A 154 -10.76 2.56 5.84
CA LEU A 154 -11.64 3.69 6.15
C LEU A 154 -12.55 3.39 7.33
N ALA A 155 -13.14 2.18 7.39
CA ALA A 155 -13.94 1.76 8.54
C ALA A 155 -13.09 1.76 9.84
N ARG A 156 -11.88 1.19 9.79
CA ARG A 156 -10.93 1.17 10.93
C ARG A 156 -10.53 2.59 11.36
N LEU A 157 -10.17 3.46 10.40
CA LEU A 157 -9.80 4.85 10.68
C LEU A 157 -10.98 5.67 11.24
N ALA A 158 -12.21 5.31 10.86
CA ALA A 158 -13.41 5.89 11.43
C ALA A 158 -13.73 5.39 12.86
N GLY A 159 -12.94 4.44 13.42
CA GLY A 159 -13.15 3.84 14.74
C GLY A 159 -14.26 2.81 14.78
N MET A 160 -14.58 2.18 13.62
CA MET A 160 -15.61 1.17 13.47
C MET A 160 -15.02 -0.22 13.28
N ILE A 161 -15.89 -1.23 13.26
CA ILE A 161 -15.50 -2.60 12.89
C ILE A 161 -14.79 -2.55 11.53
N PRO A 162 -13.57 -3.12 11.39
CA PRO A 162 -12.81 -3.08 10.16
C PRO A 162 -13.41 -3.98 9.07
N ALA A 163 -14.54 -3.53 8.54
CA ALA A 163 -15.30 -4.17 7.49
C ALA A 163 -16.02 -3.11 6.65
N GLY A 164 -15.99 -3.27 5.32
CA GLY A 164 -16.61 -2.35 4.39
C GLY A 164 -17.55 -3.06 3.43
N VAL A 165 -18.61 -2.36 3.02
CA VAL A 165 -19.49 -2.78 1.92
C VAL A 165 -19.11 -1.94 0.71
N ILE A 166 -18.84 -2.62 -0.40
CA ILE A 166 -18.43 -1.99 -1.66
C ILE A 166 -19.30 -2.47 -2.81
N CYS A 167 -19.45 -1.64 -3.81
CA CYS A 167 -20.17 -1.95 -5.05
C CYS A 167 -19.64 -1.07 -6.18
N GLU A 168 -19.18 -1.67 -7.25
CA GLU A 168 -18.70 -0.97 -8.44
C GLU A 168 -19.81 -0.14 -9.08
N ILE A 169 -19.42 0.98 -9.73
CA ILE A 169 -20.37 1.87 -10.41
C ILE A 169 -20.28 1.64 -11.91
N MET A 170 -21.41 1.23 -12.48
CA MET A 170 -21.60 1.08 -13.93
C MET A 170 -22.48 2.19 -14.49
N LYS A 171 -22.23 2.56 -15.75
CA LYS A 171 -23.09 3.46 -16.53
C LYS A 171 -24.37 2.76 -16.98
N ASP A 172 -25.31 3.53 -17.52
CA ASP A 172 -26.59 3.01 -18.00
C ASP A 172 -26.46 2.01 -19.15
N ASP A 173 -25.38 2.10 -19.92
CA ASP A 173 -25.07 1.19 -21.02
C ASP A 173 -24.39 -0.11 -20.54
N GLY A 174 -24.15 -0.26 -19.21
CA GLY A 174 -23.49 -1.42 -18.59
C GLY A 174 -21.97 -1.39 -18.63
N SER A 175 -21.34 -0.34 -19.21
CA SER A 175 -19.89 -0.16 -19.12
C SER A 175 -19.49 0.45 -17.77
N MET A 176 -18.23 0.23 -17.37
CA MET A 176 -17.74 0.76 -16.10
C MET A 176 -17.63 2.28 -16.13
N ALA A 177 -18.10 2.95 -15.08
CA ALA A 177 -17.91 4.37 -14.88
C ALA A 177 -16.44 4.69 -14.62
N ARG A 178 -15.92 5.74 -15.28
CA ARG A 178 -14.55 6.24 -15.10
C ARG A 178 -14.59 7.59 -14.40
N VAL A 179 -13.44 8.14 -14.01
CA VAL A 179 -13.37 9.38 -13.23
C VAL A 179 -14.29 10.51 -13.74
N PRO A 180 -14.38 10.80 -15.04
CA PRO A 180 -15.33 11.83 -15.53
C PRO A 180 -16.79 11.50 -15.19
N ASP A 181 -17.23 10.25 -15.41
CA ASP A 181 -18.58 9.77 -15.12
C ASP A 181 -18.85 9.79 -13.61
N LEU A 182 -17.84 9.38 -12.82
CA LEU A 182 -17.91 9.36 -11.35
C LEU A 182 -18.03 10.76 -10.74
N ILE A 183 -17.44 11.78 -11.36
CA ILE A 183 -17.61 13.18 -10.95
C ILE A 183 -19.06 13.61 -11.11
N GLU A 184 -19.70 13.24 -12.22
CA GLU A 184 -21.11 13.54 -12.47
C GLU A 184 -22.02 12.77 -11.50
N PHE A 185 -21.77 11.48 -11.31
CA PHE A 185 -22.45 10.64 -10.34
C PHE A 185 -22.37 11.22 -8.92
N CYS A 186 -21.20 11.63 -8.49
CA CYS A 186 -21.00 12.24 -7.17
C CYS A 186 -21.77 13.56 -7.02
N ARG A 187 -21.86 14.37 -8.09
CA ARG A 187 -22.64 15.60 -8.07
C ARG A 187 -24.13 15.34 -7.99
N GLU A 188 -24.64 14.38 -8.77
CA GLU A 188 -26.05 14.00 -8.77
C GLU A 188 -26.51 13.50 -7.39
N HIS A 189 -25.68 12.68 -6.75
CA HIS A 189 -26.00 12.06 -5.46
C HIS A 189 -25.43 12.79 -4.24
N ASN A 190 -24.78 13.95 -4.42
CA ASN A 190 -24.12 14.73 -3.38
C ASN A 190 -23.13 13.88 -2.54
N MET A 191 -22.29 13.10 -3.22
CA MET A 191 -21.29 12.22 -2.60
C MET A 191 -19.89 12.81 -2.74
N LYS A 192 -19.03 12.51 -1.77
CA LYS A 192 -17.61 12.79 -1.84
C LYS A 192 -16.87 11.63 -2.54
N MET A 193 -15.75 11.96 -3.16
CA MET A 193 -14.88 11.00 -3.85
C MET A 193 -13.47 11.04 -3.28
N LEU A 194 -12.92 9.87 -2.92
CA LEU A 194 -11.57 9.70 -2.39
C LEU A 194 -10.77 8.79 -3.32
N THR A 195 -9.50 9.12 -3.57
CA THR A 195 -8.60 8.21 -4.28
C THR A 195 -7.85 7.30 -3.30
N VAL A 196 -7.62 6.04 -3.71
CA VAL A 196 -6.79 5.10 -2.93
C VAL A 196 -5.38 5.66 -2.73
N ALA A 197 -4.84 6.38 -3.71
CA ALA A 197 -3.53 7.02 -3.61
C ALA A 197 -3.46 8.07 -2.47
N GLU A 198 -4.54 8.83 -2.25
CA GLU A 198 -4.62 9.79 -1.14
C GLU A 198 -4.68 9.07 0.21
N LEU A 199 -5.44 7.98 0.30
CA LEU A 199 -5.51 7.16 1.50
C LEU A 199 -4.16 6.53 1.85
N ILE A 200 -3.41 6.03 0.85
CA ILE A 200 -2.04 5.54 1.04
C ILE A 200 -1.14 6.63 1.61
N ARG A 201 -1.14 7.82 1.00
CA ARG A 201 -0.33 8.95 1.48
C ARG A 201 -0.66 9.33 2.92
N TYR A 202 -1.96 9.40 3.24
CA TYR A 202 -2.42 9.71 4.59
C TYR A 202 -1.94 8.67 5.60
N ARG A 203 -2.15 7.37 5.34
CA ARG A 203 -1.73 6.30 6.23
C ARG A 203 -0.22 6.28 6.44
N MET A 204 0.56 6.44 5.35
CA MET A 204 2.02 6.51 5.43
C MET A 204 2.50 7.65 6.33
N ALA A 205 1.80 8.79 6.32
CA ALA A 205 2.16 9.95 7.13
C ALA A 205 1.71 9.85 8.61
N HIS A 206 0.63 9.10 8.90
CA HIS A 206 -0.02 9.11 10.22
C HIS A 206 0.08 7.80 11.00
N GLU A 207 0.43 6.68 10.34
CA GLU A 207 0.57 5.38 11.00
C GLU A 207 2.03 4.94 11.03
N ARG A 208 2.40 4.24 12.11
CA ARG A 208 3.72 3.62 12.24
C ARG A 208 3.60 2.14 11.90
N TYR A 209 4.28 1.72 10.85
CA TYR A 209 4.32 0.34 10.36
C TYR A 209 5.75 -0.23 10.25
N VAL A 210 6.75 0.58 10.62
CA VAL A 210 8.15 0.17 10.70
C VAL A 210 8.56 0.09 12.16
N ASN A 211 9.06 -1.07 12.60
CA ASN A 211 9.42 -1.34 13.98
C ASN A 211 10.91 -1.70 14.08
N ARG A 212 11.60 -1.06 15.04
CA ARG A 212 12.98 -1.43 15.40
C ARG A 212 12.97 -2.78 16.10
N VAL A 213 13.83 -3.73 15.64
CA VAL A 213 13.90 -5.09 16.19
C VAL A 213 15.18 -5.33 16.98
N GLY A 214 16.26 -4.58 16.70
CA GLY A 214 17.51 -4.72 17.41
C GLY A 214 18.62 -3.85 16.86
N GLU A 215 19.72 -3.79 17.56
CA GLU A 215 20.91 -3.06 17.12
C GLU A 215 22.20 -3.80 17.50
N ALA A 216 23.25 -3.56 16.73
CA ALA A 216 24.58 -4.10 16.95
C ALA A 216 25.65 -3.19 16.34
N MET A 217 26.89 -3.31 16.84
CA MET A 217 28.05 -2.75 16.15
C MET A 217 28.57 -3.76 15.13
N ILE A 218 28.90 -3.29 13.95
CA ILE A 218 29.48 -4.13 12.89
C ILE A 218 30.73 -3.48 12.31
N ASP A 219 31.74 -4.29 12.08
CA ASP A 219 32.95 -3.90 11.37
C ASP A 219 32.76 -4.14 9.87
N THR A 220 33.04 -3.13 9.07
CA THR A 220 33.02 -3.19 7.62
C THR A 220 34.36 -2.74 7.05
N ARG A 221 34.62 -3.01 5.75
CA ARG A 221 35.80 -2.44 5.07
C ARG A 221 35.82 -0.90 5.00
N PHE A 222 34.71 -0.25 5.38
CA PHE A 222 34.58 1.20 5.47
C PHE A 222 34.67 1.71 6.91
N GLY A 223 35.00 0.83 7.88
CA GLY A 223 35.05 1.10 9.30
C GLY A 223 33.85 0.55 10.05
N GLU A 224 33.79 0.88 11.34
CA GLU A 224 32.73 0.45 12.24
C GLU A 224 31.45 1.26 12.04
N PHE A 225 30.30 0.58 12.02
CA PHE A 225 28.96 1.17 11.96
C PHE A 225 28.05 0.60 13.03
N ARG A 226 27.17 1.41 13.58
CA ARG A 226 26.00 0.96 14.35
C ARG A 226 24.94 0.50 13.36
N LEU A 227 24.61 -0.78 13.37
CA LEU A 227 23.52 -1.36 12.59
C LEU A 227 22.25 -1.36 13.44
N ILE A 228 21.16 -0.85 12.91
CA ILE A 228 19.83 -0.99 13.49
C ILE A 228 18.97 -1.77 12.50
N ALA A 229 18.35 -2.85 12.97
CA ALA A 229 17.45 -3.68 12.19
C ALA A 229 16.00 -3.24 12.40
N TYR A 230 15.24 -3.23 11.32
CA TYR A 230 13.83 -2.88 11.28
C TYR A 230 13.03 -3.98 10.57
N THR A 231 11.77 -4.16 11.00
CA THR A 231 10.77 -4.93 10.26
C THR A 231 9.63 -4.02 9.84
N SER A 232 9.02 -4.33 8.70
CA SER A 232 7.86 -3.61 8.20
C SER A 232 6.66 -4.55 8.11
N GLU A 233 5.48 -4.07 8.55
CA GLU A 233 4.24 -4.84 8.49
C GLU A 233 3.56 -4.77 7.10
N VAL A 234 4.04 -3.86 6.23
CA VAL A 234 3.40 -3.59 4.94
C VAL A 234 4.03 -4.30 3.75
N ASP A 235 5.16 -4.99 3.94
CA ASP A 235 5.88 -5.71 2.89
C ASP A 235 6.10 -7.20 3.19
N GLY A 236 5.22 -7.76 4.02
CA GLY A 236 5.28 -9.20 4.36
C GLY A 236 6.28 -9.53 5.46
N GLY A 237 6.70 -8.55 6.26
CA GLY A 237 7.65 -8.73 7.37
C GLY A 237 9.11 -8.67 6.94
N GLU A 238 9.40 -8.00 5.82
CA GLU A 238 10.78 -7.80 5.37
C GLU A 238 11.62 -7.03 6.39
N SER A 239 12.90 -7.35 6.42
CA SER A 239 13.85 -6.71 7.32
C SER A 239 14.64 -5.65 6.58
N HIS A 240 14.63 -4.43 7.09
CA HIS A 240 15.43 -3.32 6.60
C HIS A 240 16.53 -3.02 7.61
N VAL A 241 17.60 -2.37 7.18
CA VAL A 241 18.68 -1.98 8.08
C VAL A 241 19.10 -0.52 7.88
N ALA A 242 19.46 0.13 8.99
CA ALA A 242 20.17 1.39 8.97
C ALA A 242 21.61 1.18 9.46
N LEU A 243 22.58 1.62 8.66
CA LEU A 243 24.00 1.66 9.03
C LEU A 243 24.34 3.09 9.39
N ILE A 244 24.73 3.32 10.64
CA ILE A 244 24.93 4.64 11.22
C ILE A 244 26.40 4.83 11.57
N ARG A 245 26.96 5.97 11.19
CA ARG A 245 28.29 6.42 11.56
C ARG A 245 28.19 7.69 12.39
N GLY A 246 28.87 7.71 13.53
CA GLY A 246 28.88 8.86 14.45
C GLY A 246 27.60 8.99 15.29
N ASP A 247 27.56 10.02 16.10
CA ASP A 247 26.42 10.33 16.97
C ASP A 247 25.42 11.22 16.21
N ILE A 248 24.45 10.57 15.55
CA ILE A 248 23.38 11.25 14.82
C ILE A 248 22.29 11.76 15.75
N ASP A 249 22.14 11.18 16.93
CA ASP A 249 21.06 11.45 17.88
C ASP A 249 21.20 12.84 18.53
N HIS A 250 22.46 13.32 18.67
CA HIS A 250 22.78 14.62 19.28
C HIS A 250 23.40 15.61 18.29
N SER A 251 23.22 15.42 16.98
CA SER A 251 23.80 16.28 15.98
C SER A 251 22.91 17.47 15.64
N ASP A 252 23.43 18.69 15.83
CA ASP A 252 22.78 19.92 15.35
C ASP A 252 22.96 20.15 13.84
N ARG A 253 23.87 19.41 13.21
CA ARG A 253 24.16 19.52 11.77
C ARG A 253 23.27 18.59 10.96
N PRO A 254 22.88 18.98 9.73
CA PRO A 254 22.18 18.09 8.82
C PRO A 254 23.00 16.83 8.54
N VAL A 255 22.40 15.67 8.76
CA VAL A 255 23.06 14.36 8.65
C VAL A 255 23.11 13.90 7.19
N LEU A 256 24.23 13.34 6.76
CA LEU A 256 24.39 12.77 5.44
C LEU A 256 23.65 11.43 5.37
N VAL A 257 22.70 11.30 4.44
CA VAL A 257 21.82 10.13 4.35
C VAL A 257 21.84 9.54 2.94
N ARG A 258 21.93 8.22 2.86
CA ARG A 258 21.62 7.45 1.65
C ARG A 258 20.44 6.53 1.90
N MET A 259 19.43 6.60 1.05
CA MET A 259 18.39 5.58 0.92
C MET A 259 18.78 4.66 -0.26
N HIS A 260 18.98 3.38 0.00
CA HIS A 260 19.43 2.40 -0.98
C HIS A 260 18.45 1.23 -1.05
N ALA A 261 17.80 1.06 -2.19
CA ALA A 261 16.96 -0.10 -2.44
C ALA A 261 17.83 -1.30 -2.83
N HIS A 262 17.57 -2.46 -2.21
CA HIS A 262 18.26 -3.71 -2.50
C HIS A 262 18.31 -4.04 -3.98
N CYS A 263 19.46 -4.42 -4.45
CA CYS A 263 19.67 -4.92 -5.81
C CYS A 263 20.50 -6.20 -5.76
N LEU A 264 19.84 -7.35 -5.82
CA LEU A 264 20.50 -8.66 -5.73
C LEU A 264 21.66 -8.79 -6.73
N MET A 265 21.43 -8.39 -7.97
CA MET A 265 22.44 -8.52 -9.04
C MET A 265 23.61 -7.56 -8.84
N GLY A 266 23.33 -6.29 -8.49
CA GLY A 266 24.38 -5.30 -8.26
C GLY A 266 25.08 -5.51 -6.92
N ASP A 267 24.32 -5.52 -5.82
CA ASP A 267 24.88 -5.45 -4.47
C ASP A 267 25.54 -6.76 -4.04
N VAL A 268 25.00 -7.92 -4.45
CA VAL A 268 25.49 -9.25 -4.05
C VAL A 268 26.42 -9.85 -5.10
N PHE A 269 25.99 -9.85 -6.37
CA PHE A 269 26.77 -10.49 -7.44
C PHE A 269 27.72 -9.53 -8.19
N GLY A 270 27.68 -8.22 -7.89
CA GLY A 270 28.55 -7.23 -8.50
C GLY A 270 28.35 -7.09 -10.02
N ALA A 271 27.09 -7.29 -10.50
CA ALA A 271 26.77 -7.18 -11.91
C ALA A 271 27.09 -5.78 -12.42
N THR A 272 27.77 -5.70 -13.57
CA THR A 272 28.21 -4.44 -14.19
C THR A 272 27.11 -3.73 -14.99
N GLY A 273 25.94 -4.36 -15.12
CA GLY A 273 24.79 -3.80 -15.84
C GLY A 273 24.04 -2.69 -15.09
N CYS A 274 24.34 -2.48 -13.79
CA CYS A 274 23.77 -1.41 -12.98
C CYS A 274 24.84 -0.75 -12.10
N GLU A 275 24.57 0.45 -11.62
CA GLU A 275 25.46 1.23 -10.74
C GLU A 275 25.19 0.98 -9.24
N CYS A 276 24.33 0.00 -8.88
CA CYS A 276 23.86 -0.18 -7.51
C CYS A 276 25.01 -0.47 -6.54
N HIS A 277 25.88 -1.43 -6.87
CA HIS A 277 27.05 -1.75 -6.07
C HIS A 277 28.01 -0.56 -5.89
N ALA A 278 28.37 0.12 -6.99
CA ALA A 278 29.25 1.28 -6.94
C ALA A 278 28.63 2.43 -6.12
N THR A 279 27.31 2.63 -6.22
CA THR A 279 26.58 3.63 -5.45
C THR A 279 26.56 3.27 -3.96
N LEU A 280 26.31 2.00 -3.61
CA LEU A 280 26.36 1.51 -2.23
C LEU A 280 27.72 1.75 -1.60
N GLU A 281 28.79 1.29 -2.28
CA GLU A 281 30.15 1.48 -1.78
C GLU A 281 30.57 2.94 -1.69
N GLY A 282 30.26 3.73 -2.71
CA GLY A 282 30.55 5.17 -2.73
C GLY A 282 29.85 5.90 -1.58
N SER A 283 28.61 5.50 -1.27
CA SER A 283 27.84 6.08 -0.15
C SER A 283 28.44 5.72 1.18
N LEU A 284 28.75 4.43 1.44
CA LEU A 284 29.39 3.99 2.70
C LEU A 284 30.74 4.66 2.91
N ARG A 285 31.57 4.76 1.86
CA ARG A 285 32.86 5.45 1.91
C ARG A 285 32.67 6.93 2.26
N ARG A 286 31.74 7.61 1.60
CA ARG A 286 31.48 9.04 1.85
C ARG A 286 30.99 9.28 3.28
N ILE A 287 30.06 8.45 3.79
CA ILE A 287 29.57 8.54 5.16
C ILE A 287 30.71 8.28 6.17
N SER A 288 31.55 7.29 5.90
CA SER A 288 32.72 6.99 6.77
C SER A 288 33.74 8.14 6.81
N GLN A 289 34.02 8.75 5.66
CA GLN A 289 34.93 9.91 5.56
C GLN A 289 34.42 11.15 6.30
N GLU A 290 33.09 11.37 6.24
CA GLU A 290 32.46 12.48 6.93
C GLU A 290 32.33 12.24 8.45
N GLY A 291 32.37 10.98 8.88
CA GLY A 291 32.27 10.56 10.27
C GLY A 291 30.87 10.71 10.88
N LEU A 292 29.90 11.26 10.13
CA LEU A 292 28.51 11.45 10.56
C LEU A 292 27.56 11.19 9.38
N GLY A 293 26.74 10.15 9.50
CA GLY A 293 25.78 9.81 8.46
C GLY A 293 25.04 8.50 8.68
N ALA A 294 24.05 8.24 7.84
CA ALA A 294 23.23 7.03 7.85
C ALA A 294 23.01 6.49 6.43
N LEU A 295 23.14 5.18 6.26
CA LEU A 295 22.70 4.48 5.05
C LEU A 295 21.50 3.62 5.42
N ILE A 296 20.34 3.88 4.81
CA ILE A 296 19.13 3.10 4.96
C ILE A 296 19.08 2.10 3.82
N TYR A 297 19.26 0.83 4.14
CA TYR A 297 19.20 -0.27 3.18
C TYR A 297 17.81 -0.90 3.23
N LEU A 298 17.04 -0.68 2.18
CA LEU A 298 15.68 -1.18 2.04
C LEU A 298 15.74 -2.52 1.33
N HIS A 299 15.49 -3.58 2.07
CA HIS A 299 15.36 -4.92 1.51
C HIS A 299 14.03 -5.02 0.74
N GLN A 300 14.04 -5.71 -0.38
CA GLN A 300 12.84 -5.93 -1.20
C GLN A 300 12.68 -7.41 -1.46
N THR A 301 11.45 -7.90 -1.36
CA THR A 301 11.06 -9.24 -1.82
C THR A 301 10.97 -9.34 -3.34
N SER A 302 11.15 -8.21 -4.07
CA SER A 302 11.21 -8.30 -5.53
C SER A 302 12.36 -9.23 -5.94
N GLN A 303 12.09 -10.14 -6.86
CA GLN A 303 13.08 -11.13 -7.34
C GLN A 303 14.35 -10.51 -7.92
N GLY A 304 14.43 -9.16 -8.01
CA GLY A 304 15.56 -8.44 -8.61
C GLY A 304 15.67 -8.64 -10.13
N PHE A 305 14.75 -9.38 -10.70
CA PHE A 305 14.61 -9.62 -12.13
C PHE A 305 13.15 -9.81 -12.51
N SER A 306 12.81 -9.55 -13.77
CA SER A 306 11.52 -9.90 -14.35
C SER A 306 11.70 -10.95 -15.44
N ILE A 307 10.71 -11.83 -15.58
CA ILE A 307 10.66 -12.87 -16.60
C ILE A 307 9.63 -12.46 -17.64
N GLU A 308 10.08 -12.29 -18.87
CA GLU A 308 9.20 -11.93 -19.99
C GLU A 308 9.15 -13.07 -21.02
N LYS A 309 7.95 -13.41 -21.49
CA LYS A 309 7.80 -14.28 -22.65
C LYS A 309 7.82 -13.45 -23.93
N VAL A 310 8.84 -13.66 -24.77
CA VAL A 310 8.97 -13.04 -26.09
C VAL A 310 8.84 -14.15 -27.13
N GLY A 311 7.61 -14.42 -27.60
CA GLY A 311 7.30 -15.60 -28.40
C GLY A 311 7.50 -16.90 -27.59
N ASP A 312 8.24 -17.87 -28.14
CA ASP A 312 8.57 -19.13 -27.47
C ASP A 312 9.80 -19.04 -26.53
N ARG A 313 10.39 -17.87 -26.39
CA ARG A 313 11.59 -17.65 -25.55
C ARG A 313 11.24 -16.92 -24.28
N THR A 314 11.92 -17.31 -23.21
CA THR A 314 11.89 -16.57 -21.93
C THR A 314 13.07 -15.61 -21.91
N ALA A 315 12.78 -14.32 -21.73
CA ALA A 315 13.78 -13.28 -21.53
C ALA A 315 13.80 -12.87 -20.04
N LEU A 316 15.00 -12.64 -19.50
CA LEU A 316 15.20 -12.11 -18.17
C LEU A 316 15.65 -10.65 -18.30
N SER A 317 14.97 -9.73 -17.63
CA SER A 317 15.40 -8.35 -17.48
C SER A 317 15.79 -8.07 -16.02
N PHE A 318 16.87 -7.30 -15.83
CA PHE A 318 17.41 -6.97 -14.52
C PHE A 318 17.29 -5.46 -14.26
N HIS A 319 17.26 -5.09 -12.99
CA HIS A 319 17.30 -3.70 -12.57
C HIS A 319 18.49 -2.98 -13.20
N GLY A 320 18.24 -1.96 -14.03
CA GLY A 320 19.28 -1.17 -14.71
C GLY A 320 19.59 -1.55 -16.17
N GLY A 321 19.05 -2.64 -16.68
CA GLY A 321 19.16 -2.99 -18.11
C GLY A 321 18.47 -1.96 -19.01
N ARG A 322 19.20 -1.38 -19.98
CA ARG A 322 18.77 -0.25 -20.82
C ARG A 322 17.74 -0.58 -21.90
N THR A 323 17.19 -1.79 -21.98
CA THR A 323 16.59 -2.26 -23.24
C THR A 323 15.09 -2.53 -23.23
N LEU A 324 14.36 -2.43 -22.11
CA LEU A 324 12.91 -2.57 -22.15
C LEU A 324 12.23 -1.55 -21.25
N PRO A 325 11.11 -0.91 -21.71
CA PRO A 325 10.24 -0.19 -20.80
C PRO A 325 9.76 -1.20 -19.75
N SER A 326 9.94 -0.88 -18.47
CA SER A 326 9.39 -1.68 -17.38
C SER A 326 7.89 -1.80 -17.59
N LEU A 327 7.39 -2.99 -17.83
CA LEU A 327 5.95 -3.29 -17.87
C LEU A 327 5.33 -3.25 -16.46
N TYR A 328 6.14 -3.05 -15.42
CA TYR A 328 5.69 -2.85 -14.06
C TYR A 328 5.77 -1.36 -13.69
N ASP A 329 4.64 -0.81 -13.27
CA ASP A 329 4.60 0.53 -12.70
C ASP A 329 5.45 0.58 -11.42
N ASN A 330 6.69 1.04 -11.56
CA ASN A 330 7.61 1.26 -10.44
C ASN A 330 7.16 2.40 -9.51
N SER A 331 6.13 3.17 -9.86
CA SER A 331 5.70 4.36 -9.09
C SER A 331 5.19 3.96 -7.71
N LYS A 332 4.37 2.91 -7.62
CA LYS A 332 3.81 2.40 -6.35
C LYS A 332 4.87 1.78 -5.45
N GLN A 333 5.81 1.05 -6.04
CA GLN A 333 6.94 0.48 -5.32
C GLN A 333 7.88 1.57 -4.80
N ILE A 334 8.20 2.57 -5.60
CA ILE A 334 9.00 3.73 -5.21
C ILE A 334 8.31 4.51 -4.07
N GLN A 335 7.00 4.71 -4.11
CA GLN A 335 6.25 5.37 -3.04
C GLN A 335 6.32 4.58 -1.73
N ARG A 336 6.20 3.25 -1.78
CA ARG A 336 6.32 2.38 -0.60
C ARG A 336 7.73 2.43 0.00
N GLU A 337 8.76 2.31 -0.83
CA GLU A 337 10.16 2.42 -0.40
C GLU A 337 10.47 3.76 0.26
N ILE A 338 9.98 4.85 -0.32
CA ILE A 338 10.12 6.18 0.25
C ILE A 338 9.41 6.26 1.60
N GLY A 339 8.21 5.69 1.73
CA GLY A 339 7.44 5.67 2.98
C GLY A 339 8.15 4.89 4.09
N ILE A 340 8.65 3.68 3.80
CA ILE A 340 9.43 2.88 4.75
C ILE A 340 10.71 3.61 5.15
N GLY A 341 11.45 4.13 4.17
CA GLY A 341 12.68 4.89 4.42
C GLY A 341 12.42 6.14 5.26
N ALA A 342 11.34 6.87 4.99
CA ALA A 342 10.94 8.04 5.76
C ALA A 342 10.60 7.69 7.22
N GLN A 343 9.92 6.57 7.46
CA GLN A 343 9.63 6.11 8.82
C GLN A 343 10.90 5.68 9.57
N ILE A 344 11.85 5.04 8.89
CA ILE A 344 13.16 4.74 9.49
C ILE A 344 13.90 6.03 9.84
N LEU A 345 13.92 7.02 8.93
CA LEU A 345 14.54 8.32 9.20
C LEU A 345 13.86 9.06 10.36
N SER A 346 12.53 8.98 10.45
CA SER A 346 11.75 9.54 11.56
C SER A 346 12.06 8.84 12.89
N ASP A 347 12.19 7.49 12.90
CA ASP A 347 12.60 6.72 14.09
C ASP A 347 14.03 7.06 14.55
N LEU A 348 14.91 7.38 13.60
CA LEU A 348 16.27 7.87 13.85
C LEU A 348 16.30 9.38 14.21
N ASN A 349 15.16 10.04 14.36
CA ASN A 349 15.01 11.49 14.61
C ASN A 349 15.72 12.39 13.58
N LEU A 350 15.92 11.90 12.35
CA LEU A 350 16.59 12.61 11.27
C LEU A 350 15.61 13.50 10.50
N ARG A 351 15.38 14.73 10.98
CA ARG A 351 14.45 15.69 10.38
C ARG A 351 15.08 16.60 9.33
N ARG A 352 16.39 16.85 9.41
CA ARG A 352 17.15 17.68 8.45
C ARG A 352 18.31 16.85 7.90
N ILE A 353 18.27 16.56 6.61
CA ILE A 353 19.22 15.64 5.97
C ILE A 353 19.89 16.25 4.75
N ARG A 354 21.11 15.77 4.47
CA ARG A 354 21.82 15.94 3.20
C ARG A 354 21.72 14.60 2.46
N LEU A 355 20.99 14.58 1.35
CA LEU A 355 20.65 13.33 0.65
C LEU A 355 21.71 12.96 -0.39
N LEU A 356 22.39 11.82 -0.21
CA LEU A 356 23.28 11.23 -1.22
C LEU A 356 22.48 10.66 -2.38
N THR A 357 22.56 11.28 -3.57
CA THR A 357 21.85 10.85 -4.77
C THR A 357 22.53 11.33 -6.06
N ASN A 358 22.58 10.44 -7.08
CA ASN A 358 22.98 10.80 -8.44
C ASN A 358 21.77 11.05 -9.37
N ARG A 359 20.55 10.90 -8.82
CA ARG A 359 19.29 11.15 -9.54
C ARG A 359 18.46 12.17 -8.76
N PRO A 360 18.74 13.47 -8.93
CA PRO A 360 17.96 14.50 -8.26
C PRO A 360 16.54 14.49 -8.84
N LYS A 361 15.63 13.75 -8.23
CA LYS A 361 14.20 13.82 -8.49
C LYS A 361 13.52 14.53 -7.33
N LYS A 362 12.37 15.14 -7.61
CA LYS A 362 11.52 15.77 -6.61
C LYS A 362 11.26 14.80 -5.46
N VAL A 363 11.87 15.06 -4.30
CA VAL A 363 11.75 14.26 -3.10
C VAL A 363 10.61 14.81 -2.22
N ALA A 364 9.61 15.41 -2.85
CA ALA A 364 8.41 15.96 -2.19
C ALA A 364 7.72 14.92 -1.27
N ALA A 365 7.96 13.63 -1.51
CA ALA A 365 7.41 12.58 -0.67
C ALA A 365 8.02 12.56 0.75
N LEU A 366 9.29 12.94 0.96
CA LEU A 366 9.91 13.01 2.29
C LEU A 366 9.43 14.22 3.09
N GLU A 367 9.13 15.34 2.43
CA GLU A 367 8.57 16.54 3.06
C GLU A 367 7.23 16.24 3.74
N GLY A 368 6.41 15.34 3.16
CA GLY A 368 5.16 14.85 3.75
C GLY A 368 5.33 14.13 5.09
N PHE A 369 6.55 13.64 5.40
CA PHE A 369 6.91 13.03 6.68
C PHE A 369 7.65 14.01 7.63
N GLY A 370 7.71 15.30 7.30
CA GLY A 370 8.41 16.31 8.09
C GLY A 370 9.93 16.22 8.01
N ILE A 371 10.47 15.63 6.93
CA ILE A 371 11.90 15.51 6.68
C ILE A 371 12.31 16.56 5.65
N GLU A 372 13.16 17.49 6.06
CA GLU A 372 13.73 18.54 5.22
C GLU A 372 15.02 18.05 4.55
N ILE A 373 15.08 18.09 3.22
CA ILE A 373 16.32 17.87 2.47
C ILE A 373 17.00 19.22 2.25
N VAL A 374 18.02 19.52 3.05
CA VAL A 374 18.75 20.80 2.98
C VAL A 374 19.75 20.82 1.81
N GLU A 375 20.22 19.66 1.37
CA GLU A 375 21.19 19.53 0.27
C GLU A 375 21.06 18.16 -0.40
N GLN A 376 21.29 18.11 -1.72
CA GLN A 376 21.48 16.87 -2.47
C GLN A 376 22.97 16.76 -2.84
N VAL A 377 23.60 15.67 -2.37
CA VAL A 377 25.03 15.44 -2.54
C VAL A 377 25.24 14.30 -3.54
N PRO A 378 26.05 14.47 -4.60
CA PRO A 378 26.33 13.40 -5.53
C PRO A 378 27.18 12.29 -4.89
N VAL A 379 26.94 11.05 -5.27
CA VAL A 379 27.77 9.89 -4.90
C VAL A 379 28.88 9.75 -5.92
N GLU A 380 30.13 9.81 -5.48
CA GLU A 380 31.29 9.54 -6.34
C GLU A 380 31.38 8.04 -6.65
N LEU A 381 31.17 7.70 -7.90
CA LEU A 381 31.35 6.33 -8.40
C LEU A 381 32.82 6.16 -8.79
N ARG A 382 33.55 5.28 -8.10
CA ARG A 382 34.86 4.87 -8.63
C ARG A 382 34.61 3.95 -9.82
N GLU A 383 35.20 4.29 -10.96
CA GLU A 383 35.29 3.37 -12.09
C GLU A 383 35.90 2.04 -11.59
N LEU A 384 35.14 0.97 -11.69
CA LEU A 384 35.71 -0.36 -11.58
C LEU A 384 36.73 -0.46 -12.70
N LYS A 385 38.04 -0.32 -12.38
CA LYS A 385 39.10 -0.62 -13.35
C LYS A 385 38.80 -2.02 -13.88
N SER A 386 38.48 -2.09 -15.17
CA SER A 386 38.43 -3.35 -15.89
C SER A 386 39.65 -4.13 -15.51
N ARG A 387 39.51 -5.25 -14.82
CA ARG A 387 40.60 -6.22 -14.66
C ARG A 387 40.96 -6.71 -16.07
N PRO A 388 42.23 -6.75 -16.42
CA PRO A 388 42.72 -7.21 -17.71
C PRO A 388 42.29 -8.64 -18.01
#